data_224e6b7aeff050532900e57bbc679517
#
_entry.id   224e6b7aeff050532900e57bbc679517
#
_cell.length_a   1.000
_cell.length_b   1.000
_cell.length_c   1.000
_cell.angle_alpha   90.00
_cell.angle_beta   90.00
_cell.angle_gamma   90.00
#
_symmetry.space_group_name_H-M   'P 1'
#
loop_
_entity.id
_entity.type
_entity.pdbx_description
1 polymer ?
#
loop_
_entity_poly.entity_id
_entity_poly.type
_entity_poly.pdbx_seq_one_letter_code
_entity_poly.pdbx_strand_id
1 'polypeptide(L)'
;MKKTTAAALLMLAFSAICCLTGDAGAAEKILLTAGGKSFTAELNDGPAAATLLKKMPFTLEMKDLNENEKFAYLDGALPAKASAPGSIRAGDIMLFGADCLVVFYKTFPTAYSYTPLGKIEGAEAVSALSGKDGIKITFSRHKTKSKYREEEKQITIDLA
;
A
#
# COMPACT_ATOMS: atom_id res chain seq x y z
N MET A 1 3.30 -77.79 16.01
CA MET A 1 4.15 -77.25 14.94
C MET A 1 3.28 -76.56 13.92
N LYS A 2 3.34 -75.24 13.87
CA LYS A 2 3.10 -74.39 12.68
C LYS A 2 3.25 -72.93 13.14
N LYS A 3 4.30 -72.31 12.64
CA LYS A 3 4.65 -70.92 12.85
C LYS A 3 3.81 -70.07 11.87
N THR A 4 3.05 -69.11 12.36
CA THR A 4 2.41 -68.07 11.57
C THR A 4 3.05 -66.74 11.87
N THR A 5 3.80 -66.25 10.90
CA THR A 5 4.40 -64.93 10.84
C THR A 5 3.32 -63.90 10.62
N ALA A 6 3.11 -63.02 11.56
CA ALA A 6 2.27 -61.83 11.36
C ALA A 6 3.09 -60.71 10.71
N ALA A 7 2.76 -60.37 9.50
CA ALA A 7 3.31 -59.21 8.81
C ALA A 7 2.63 -57.96 9.35
N ALA A 8 3.39 -57.12 10.04
CA ALA A 8 2.94 -55.82 10.46
C ALA A 8 3.00 -54.86 9.27
N LEU A 9 1.83 -54.43 8.81
CA LEU A 9 1.68 -53.42 7.77
C LEU A 9 1.77 -52.05 8.43
N LEU A 10 2.93 -51.40 8.32
CA LEU A 10 3.18 -50.05 8.82
C LEU A 10 2.59 -49.04 7.82
N MET A 11 1.39 -48.54 8.11
CA MET A 11 0.79 -47.42 7.40
C MET A 11 1.51 -46.13 7.81
N LEU A 12 2.41 -45.65 6.98
CA LEU A 12 2.95 -44.28 7.05
C LEU A 12 1.86 -43.29 6.61
N ALA A 13 1.13 -42.73 7.59
CA ALA A 13 0.30 -41.57 7.37
C ALA A 13 1.20 -40.37 7.13
N PHE A 14 1.43 -40.01 5.88
CA PHE A 14 2.08 -38.78 5.49
C PHE A 14 1.09 -37.64 5.69
N SER A 15 1.09 -37.08 6.90
CA SER A 15 0.34 -35.86 7.21
C SER A 15 1.00 -34.70 6.49
N ALA A 16 0.45 -34.32 5.34
CA ALA A 16 0.79 -33.07 4.68
C ALA A 16 0.32 -31.92 5.57
N ILE A 17 1.19 -31.44 6.45
CA ILE A 17 1.05 -30.14 7.10
C ILE A 17 1.22 -29.11 5.99
N CYS A 18 0.08 -28.66 5.46
CA CYS A 18 0.00 -27.47 4.65
C CYS A 18 0.34 -26.30 5.58
N CYS A 19 1.62 -25.91 5.63
CA CYS A 19 2.04 -24.65 6.19
C CYS A 19 1.35 -23.54 5.39
N LEU A 20 0.22 -23.06 5.89
CA LEU A 20 -0.28 -21.73 5.60
C LEU A 20 0.77 -20.77 6.15
N THR A 21 1.83 -20.53 5.38
CA THR A 21 2.64 -19.32 5.55
C THR A 21 1.71 -18.18 5.19
N GLY A 22 1.06 -17.62 6.21
CA GLY A 22 0.45 -16.32 6.09
C GLY A 22 1.55 -15.40 5.61
N ASP A 23 1.44 -14.93 4.38
CA ASP A 23 2.25 -13.85 3.84
C ASP A 23 2.08 -12.69 4.82
N ALA A 24 3.07 -12.50 5.69
CA ALA A 24 3.15 -11.31 6.54
C ALA A 24 3.28 -10.17 5.53
N GLY A 25 2.18 -9.43 5.33
CA GLY A 25 1.98 -8.52 4.22
C GLY A 25 3.19 -7.61 4.06
N ALA A 26 3.97 -7.86 3.01
CA ALA A 26 4.99 -6.94 2.58
C ALA A 26 4.28 -5.62 2.28
N ALA A 27 4.74 -4.54 2.90
CA ALA A 27 4.18 -3.22 2.68
C ALA A 27 4.09 -2.95 1.18
N GLU A 28 2.88 -2.61 0.71
CA GLU A 28 2.60 -2.44 -0.72
C GLU A 28 3.18 -1.12 -1.22
N LYS A 29 4.02 -1.21 -2.24
CA LYS A 29 4.59 -0.02 -2.88
C LYS A 29 3.65 0.54 -3.94
N ILE A 30 3.50 1.85 -3.92
CA ILE A 30 2.73 2.61 -4.88
C ILE A 30 3.60 3.71 -5.49
N LEU A 31 3.13 4.25 -6.61
CA LEU A 31 3.76 5.37 -7.30
C LEU A 31 2.81 6.56 -7.31
N LEU A 32 3.29 7.70 -6.82
CA LEU A 32 2.64 9.00 -6.97
C LEU A 32 3.34 9.76 -8.08
N THR A 33 2.57 10.22 -9.09
CA THR A 33 3.12 11.06 -10.17
C THR A 33 2.47 12.43 -10.12
N ALA A 34 3.29 13.47 -10.02
CA ALA A 34 2.86 14.85 -9.92
C ALA A 34 3.83 15.78 -10.66
N GLY A 35 3.32 16.63 -11.56
CA GLY A 35 4.13 17.63 -12.27
C GLY A 35 5.33 17.05 -13.03
N GLY A 36 5.20 15.86 -13.60
CA GLY A 36 6.27 15.15 -14.31
C GLY A 36 7.30 14.46 -13.42
N LYS A 37 7.12 14.48 -12.10
CA LYS A 37 7.95 13.76 -11.12
C LYS A 37 7.20 12.56 -10.57
N SER A 38 7.92 11.49 -10.24
CA SER A 38 7.37 10.29 -9.63
C SER A 38 8.00 10.05 -8.26
N PHE A 39 7.18 9.67 -7.30
CA PHE A 39 7.55 9.38 -5.92
C PHE A 39 7.09 7.98 -5.58
N THR A 40 7.97 7.16 -5.05
CA THR A 40 7.58 5.87 -4.48
C THR A 40 7.06 6.09 -3.06
N ALA A 41 5.97 5.43 -2.73
CA ALA A 41 5.43 5.41 -1.38
C ALA A 41 5.14 3.98 -0.95
N GLU A 42 5.25 3.75 0.34
CA GLU A 42 4.92 2.49 0.99
C GLU A 42 3.63 2.65 1.77
N LEU A 43 2.62 1.85 1.45
CA LEU A 43 1.36 1.79 2.19
C LEU A 43 1.49 0.83 3.36
N ASN A 44 0.84 1.16 4.48
CA ASN A 44 0.72 0.24 5.61
C ASN A 44 -0.28 -0.90 5.29
N ASP A 45 -0.38 -1.88 6.17
CA ASP A 45 -1.26 -3.05 6.08
C ASP A 45 -2.68 -2.80 6.61
N GLY A 46 -3.00 -1.56 6.96
CA GLY A 46 -4.30 -1.20 7.50
C GLY A 46 -5.44 -1.30 6.49
N PRO A 47 -6.70 -1.47 6.96
CA PRO A 47 -7.86 -1.66 6.10
C PRO A 47 -8.15 -0.45 5.20
N ALA A 48 -7.84 0.77 5.66
CA ALA A 48 -7.99 1.98 4.85
C ALA A 48 -6.99 2.00 3.68
N ALA A 49 -5.72 1.66 3.93
CA ALA A 49 -4.68 1.57 2.92
C ALA A 49 -4.98 0.45 1.90
N ALA A 50 -5.43 -0.71 2.37
CA ALA A 50 -5.84 -1.82 1.49
C ALA A 50 -7.03 -1.45 0.60
N THR A 51 -7.99 -0.67 1.11
CA THR A 51 -9.13 -0.18 0.32
C THR A 51 -8.69 0.88 -0.69
N LEU A 52 -7.81 1.79 -0.30
CA LEU A 52 -7.23 2.78 -1.22
C LEU A 52 -6.47 2.11 -2.38
N LEU A 53 -5.67 1.08 -2.08
CA LEU A 53 -4.93 0.30 -3.07
C LEU A 53 -5.84 -0.36 -4.11
N LYS A 54 -7.03 -0.83 -3.71
CA LYS A 54 -8.02 -1.43 -4.64
C LYS A 54 -8.62 -0.41 -5.61
N LYS A 55 -8.67 0.86 -5.24
CA LYS A 55 -9.18 1.95 -6.09
C LYS A 55 -8.17 2.40 -7.15
N MET A 56 -6.88 2.06 -7.02
CA MET A 56 -5.83 2.47 -7.95
C MET A 56 -5.92 1.75 -9.30
N PRO A 57 -5.61 2.43 -10.43
CA PRO A 57 -5.09 3.80 -10.51
C PRO A 57 -6.21 4.86 -10.47
N PHE A 58 -5.92 6.01 -9.86
CA PHE A 58 -6.78 7.18 -9.91
C PHE A 58 -5.96 8.48 -9.88
N THR A 59 -6.55 9.58 -10.32
CA THR A 59 -5.94 10.91 -10.29
C THR A 59 -6.83 11.87 -9.51
N LEU A 60 -6.22 12.64 -8.62
CA LEU A 60 -6.89 13.70 -7.85
C LEU A 60 -6.26 15.04 -8.17
N GLU A 61 -7.08 16.06 -8.30
CA GLU A 61 -6.64 17.45 -8.25
C GLU A 61 -6.60 17.88 -6.78
N MET A 62 -5.39 17.94 -6.23
CA MET A 62 -5.17 18.21 -4.81
C MET A 62 -4.87 19.67 -4.59
N LYS A 63 -5.58 20.28 -3.64
CA LYS A 63 -5.41 21.68 -3.22
C LYS A 63 -4.33 21.79 -2.15
N ASP A 64 -3.73 22.98 -2.05
CA ASP A 64 -2.83 23.30 -0.95
C ASP A 64 -3.61 23.73 0.30
N LEU A 65 -3.14 23.34 1.46
CA LEU A 65 -3.63 23.84 2.73
C LEU A 65 -2.45 24.23 3.62
N ASN A 66 -2.48 25.48 4.11
CA ASN A 66 -1.51 26.06 5.06
C ASN A 66 -0.04 25.93 4.60
N GLU A 67 0.23 25.77 3.31
CA GLU A 67 1.58 25.56 2.76
C GLU A 67 2.33 24.40 3.42
N ASN A 68 1.62 23.33 3.84
CA ASN A 68 2.22 22.18 4.48
C ASN A 68 1.69 20.83 3.99
N GLU A 69 0.55 20.84 3.28
CA GLU A 69 -0.10 19.62 2.82
C GLU A 69 -0.87 19.80 1.50
N LYS A 70 -1.03 18.72 0.77
CA LYS A 70 -1.96 18.59 -0.36
C LYS A 70 -3.11 17.70 0.05
N PHE A 71 -4.35 18.14 -0.22
CA PHE A 71 -5.55 17.37 0.11
C PHE A 71 -6.55 17.33 -1.04
N ALA A 72 -7.30 16.24 -1.09
CA ALA A 72 -8.47 16.08 -1.94
C ALA A 72 -9.44 15.06 -1.35
N TYR A 73 -10.71 15.17 -1.70
CA TYR A 73 -11.72 14.22 -1.30
C TYR A 73 -11.77 13.05 -2.29
N LEU A 74 -11.84 11.85 -1.74
CA LEU A 74 -12.03 10.62 -2.50
C LEU A 74 -13.50 10.46 -2.89
N ASP A 75 -13.74 9.72 -3.95
CA ASP A 75 -15.08 9.21 -4.25
C ASP A 75 -15.37 8.02 -3.33
N GLY A 76 -16.03 8.33 -2.22
CA GLY A 76 -16.46 7.40 -1.18
C GLY A 76 -15.46 7.21 -0.03
N ALA A 77 -16.03 6.85 1.11
CA ALA A 77 -15.34 6.68 2.37
C ALA A 77 -14.44 5.44 2.40
N LEU A 78 -13.34 5.55 3.15
CA LEU A 78 -12.47 4.44 3.52
C LEU A 78 -12.74 4.03 4.98
N PRO A 79 -12.42 2.78 5.38
CA PRO A 79 -12.55 2.32 6.75
C PRO A 79 -11.53 3.03 7.65
N ALA A 80 -11.92 4.20 8.17
CA ALA A 80 -11.07 5.06 8.96
C ALA A 80 -10.88 4.54 10.40
N LYS A 81 -9.65 4.64 10.91
CA LYS A 81 -9.30 4.42 12.32
C LYS A 81 -8.36 5.53 12.75
N ALA A 82 -8.94 6.71 12.99
CA ALA A 82 -8.18 7.90 13.31
C ALA A 82 -7.57 7.86 14.71
N SER A 83 -6.35 8.36 14.83
CA SER A 83 -5.64 8.60 16.08
C SER A 83 -4.83 9.89 15.98
N ALA A 84 -4.53 10.52 17.12
CA ALA A 84 -3.71 11.71 17.16
C ALA A 84 -2.22 11.34 17.07
N PRO A 85 -1.51 11.69 15.96
CA PRO A 85 -0.11 11.37 15.82
C PRO A 85 0.82 12.26 16.64
N GLY A 86 0.32 13.40 17.15
CA GLY A 86 1.09 14.41 17.83
C GLY A 86 2.00 15.23 16.91
N SER A 87 2.58 14.63 15.89
CA SER A 87 3.43 15.26 14.89
C SER A 87 3.25 14.61 13.53
N ILE A 88 3.19 15.43 12.50
CA ILE A 88 3.21 15.04 11.09
C ILE A 88 4.65 15.13 10.58
N ARG A 89 5.03 14.24 9.69
CA ARG A 89 6.33 14.27 9.00
C ARG A 89 6.13 14.47 7.50
N ALA A 90 7.04 15.17 6.87
CA ALA A 90 7.07 15.27 5.42
C ALA A 90 7.12 13.88 4.79
N GLY A 91 6.26 13.65 3.81
CA GLY A 91 6.07 12.35 3.16
C GLY A 91 4.93 11.50 3.73
N ASP A 92 4.37 11.85 4.88
CA ASP A 92 3.23 11.12 5.44
C ASP A 92 2.01 11.21 4.50
N ILE A 93 1.34 10.09 4.29
CA ILE A 93 0.08 9.99 3.56
C ILE A 93 -0.97 9.53 4.57
N MET A 94 -1.99 10.34 4.76
CA MET A 94 -2.99 10.10 5.79
C MET A 94 -4.41 10.37 5.27
N LEU A 95 -5.40 9.90 6.01
CA LEU A 95 -6.81 10.19 5.79
C LEU A 95 -7.31 11.06 6.94
N PHE A 96 -7.86 12.22 6.63
CA PHE A 96 -8.62 13.05 7.55
C PHE A 96 -10.11 12.74 7.40
N GLY A 97 -10.79 12.48 8.51
CA GLY A 97 -12.15 11.94 8.42
C GLY A 97 -12.17 10.57 7.75
N ALA A 98 -13.12 10.34 6.85
CA ALA A 98 -13.30 9.06 6.17
C ALA A 98 -12.96 9.10 4.66
N ASP A 99 -12.82 10.27 4.07
CA ASP A 99 -12.70 10.46 2.61
C ASP A 99 -11.70 11.54 2.17
N CYS A 100 -11.12 12.32 3.09
CA CYS A 100 -10.14 13.35 2.74
C CYS A 100 -8.73 12.75 2.73
N LEU A 101 -8.17 12.51 1.54
CA LEU A 101 -6.79 12.07 1.36
C LEU A 101 -5.83 13.24 1.47
N VAL A 102 -4.80 13.09 2.31
CA VAL A 102 -3.81 14.13 2.61
C VAL A 102 -2.40 13.61 2.36
N VAL A 103 -1.60 14.39 1.67
CA VAL A 103 -0.17 14.17 1.44
C VAL A 103 0.61 15.34 2.05
N PHE A 104 1.35 15.08 3.10
CA PHE A 104 2.12 16.09 3.81
C PHE A 104 3.49 16.28 3.18
N TYR A 105 3.89 17.55 2.97
CA TYR A 105 5.21 17.88 2.44
C TYR A 105 6.06 18.73 3.41
N LYS A 106 5.53 19.02 4.61
CA LYS A 106 6.27 19.63 5.74
C LYS A 106 6.08 18.82 7.02
N THR A 107 7.00 19.00 7.95
CA THR A 107 6.95 18.44 9.31
C THR A 107 6.48 19.49 10.29
N PHE A 108 5.45 19.19 11.09
CA PHE A 108 4.89 20.10 12.09
C PHE A 108 4.10 19.35 13.17
N PRO A 109 3.93 19.93 14.37
CA PRO A 109 3.08 19.35 15.40
C PRO A 109 1.60 19.52 15.03
N THR A 110 0.76 18.55 15.41
CA THR A 110 -0.69 18.61 15.18
C THR A 110 -1.47 18.06 16.36
N ALA A 111 -2.62 18.66 16.62
CA ALA A 111 -3.61 18.15 17.56
C ALA A 111 -4.75 17.38 16.86
N TYR A 112 -4.77 17.37 15.53
CA TYR A 112 -5.78 16.64 14.76
C TYR A 112 -5.52 15.15 14.76
N SER A 113 -6.60 14.38 14.54
CA SER A 113 -6.55 12.94 14.39
C SER A 113 -6.64 12.53 12.91
N TYR A 114 -5.83 11.58 12.52
CA TYR A 114 -5.75 11.03 11.16
C TYR A 114 -5.71 9.51 11.19
N THR A 115 -6.12 8.88 10.09
CA THR A 115 -5.85 7.46 9.84
C THR A 115 -4.59 7.36 8.98
N PRO A 116 -3.49 6.76 9.47
CA PRO A 116 -2.29 6.57 8.67
C PRO A 116 -2.55 5.65 7.48
N LEU A 117 -2.07 6.01 6.29
CA LEU A 117 -2.18 5.20 5.08
C LEU A 117 -0.82 4.72 4.60
N GLY A 118 0.22 5.53 4.73
CA GLY A 118 1.56 5.21 4.26
C GLY A 118 2.51 6.39 4.29
N LYS A 119 3.65 6.22 3.58
CA LYS A 119 4.70 7.23 3.55
C LYS A 119 5.44 7.24 2.23
N ILE A 120 5.76 8.42 1.72
CA ILE A 120 6.62 8.63 0.55
C ILE A 120 8.08 8.40 0.95
N GLU A 121 8.82 7.64 0.15
CA GLU A 121 10.25 7.42 0.30
C GLU A 121 11.00 8.70 -0.17
N GLY A 122 12.01 9.12 0.60
CA GLY A 122 12.80 10.32 0.28
C GLY A 122 12.03 11.62 0.57
N ALA A 123 11.99 12.02 1.84
CA ALA A 123 11.23 13.18 2.32
C ALA A 123 11.61 14.50 1.62
N GLU A 124 12.87 14.68 1.20
CA GLU A 124 13.32 15.86 0.45
C GLU A 124 12.68 15.98 -0.94
N ALA A 125 12.31 14.86 -1.57
CA ALA A 125 11.64 14.88 -2.87
C ALA A 125 10.22 15.46 -2.77
N VAL A 126 9.58 15.33 -1.61
CA VAL A 126 8.19 15.77 -1.37
C VAL A 126 8.07 17.30 -1.36
N SER A 127 9.15 18.02 -1.09
CA SER A 127 9.18 19.49 -1.17
C SER A 127 8.78 20.02 -2.55
N ALA A 128 8.93 19.19 -3.60
CA ALA A 128 8.48 19.53 -4.95
C ALA A 128 6.94 19.67 -5.08
N LEU A 129 6.18 19.25 -4.09
CA LEU A 129 4.73 19.45 -4.02
C LEU A 129 4.35 20.83 -3.48
N SER A 130 5.30 21.55 -2.84
CA SER A 130 5.04 22.88 -2.27
C SER A 130 4.81 23.95 -3.33
N GLY A 131 4.12 25.03 -2.96
CA GLY A 131 3.99 26.26 -3.74
C GLY A 131 3.11 26.18 -4.99
N LYS A 132 2.29 25.14 -5.14
CA LYS A 132 1.35 24.98 -6.26
C LYS A 132 -0.07 24.85 -5.72
N ASP A 133 -0.90 25.86 -5.98
CA ASP A 133 -2.35 25.73 -5.85
C ASP A 133 -2.85 24.78 -6.94
N GLY A 134 -3.48 23.68 -6.52
CA GLY A 134 -4.05 22.68 -7.44
C GLY A 134 -2.98 21.93 -8.24
N ILE A 135 -2.53 20.82 -7.72
CA ILE A 135 -1.66 19.88 -8.43
C ILE A 135 -2.40 18.55 -8.68
N LYS A 136 -2.33 18.06 -9.92
CA LYS A 136 -2.82 16.71 -10.24
C LYS A 136 -1.81 15.69 -9.77
N ILE A 137 -2.26 14.77 -8.91
CA ILE A 137 -1.47 13.65 -8.44
C ILE A 137 -2.14 12.35 -8.88
N THR A 138 -1.42 11.54 -9.63
CA THR A 138 -1.85 10.19 -10.01
C THR A 138 -1.27 9.18 -9.04
N PHE A 139 -2.13 8.38 -8.44
CA PHE A 139 -1.80 7.26 -7.57
C PHE A 139 -1.93 5.96 -8.35
N SER A 140 -0.87 5.17 -8.40
CA SER A 140 -0.85 3.90 -9.12
C SER A 140 -0.06 2.83 -8.37
N ARG A 141 -0.34 1.56 -8.64
CA ARG A 141 0.45 0.46 -8.07
C ARG A 141 1.87 0.49 -8.64
N HIS A 142 2.86 0.32 -7.78
CA HIS A 142 4.23 0.14 -8.23
C HIS A 142 4.37 -1.27 -8.82
N LYS A 143 4.59 -1.37 -10.14
CA LYS A 143 4.83 -2.66 -10.79
C LYS A 143 6.26 -3.11 -10.49
N THR A 144 6.42 -4.13 -9.66
CA THR A 144 7.73 -4.77 -9.44
C THR A 144 8.10 -5.61 -10.66
N LYS A 145 9.37 -5.58 -11.09
CA LYS A 145 9.88 -6.36 -12.25
C LYS A 145 9.55 -7.87 -12.19
N SER A 146 9.29 -8.41 -10.99
CA SER A 146 8.86 -9.80 -10.81
C SER A 146 7.53 -10.12 -11.51
N LYS A 147 6.58 -9.17 -11.48
CA LYS A 147 5.26 -9.38 -12.09
C LYS A 147 5.28 -9.36 -13.62
N TYR A 148 6.18 -8.58 -14.22
CA TYR A 148 6.39 -8.62 -15.68
C TYR A 148 6.92 -9.97 -16.15
N ARG A 149 7.78 -10.64 -15.37
CA ARG A 149 8.35 -11.94 -15.73
C ARG A 149 7.30 -13.06 -15.68
N GLU A 150 6.31 -12.96 -14.81
CA GLU A 150 5.21 -13.92 -14.74
C GLU A 150 4.19 -13.69 -15.87
N GLU A 151 3.87 -12.43 -16.19
CA GLU A 151 2.99 -12.08 -17.30
C GLU A 151 3.62 -12.48 -18.65
N GLU A 152 4.92 -12.25 -18.87
CA GLU A 152 5.64 -12.70 -20.07
C GLU A 152 5.66 -14.23 -20.19
N LYS A 153 5.85 -14.95 -19.09
CA LYS A 153 5.81 -16.41 -19.09
C LYS A 153 4.44 -16.96 -19.46
N GLN A 154 3.37 -16.33 -18.93
CA GLN A 154 2.01 -16.77 -19.22
C GLN A 154 1.65 -16.53 -20.69
N ILE A 155 2.01 -15.38 -21.26
CA ILE A 155 1.79 -15.07 -22.68
C ILE A 155 2.54 -16.08 -23.57
N THR A 156 3.75 -16.49 -23.19
CA THR A 156 4.54 -17.45 -23.95
C THR A 156 3.94 -18.86 -23.92
N ILE A 157 3.30 -19.24 -22.81
CA ILE A 157 2.61 -20.53 -22.69
C ILE A 157 1.32 -20.57 -23.52
N ASP A 158 0.58 -19.46 -23.56
CA ASP A 158 -0.69 -19.37 -24.29
C ASP A 158 -0.51 -19.28 -25.81
N LEU A 159 0.72 -19.03 -26.30
CA LEU A 159 1.06 -18.95 -27.73
C LEU A 159 1.76 -20.22 -28.28
N ALA A 160 2.02 -21.21 -27.44
CA ALA A 160 2.68 -22.47 -27.80
C ALA A 160 1.69 -23.62 -27.94
#